data_749335250eba7a3b2e78136b13c3639a
#
_entry.id   749335250eba7a3b2e78136b13c3639a
#
_cell.length_a   1.000
_cell.length_b   1.000
_cell.length_c   1.000
_cell.angle_alpha   90.00
_cell.angle_beta   90.00
_cell.angle_gamma   90.00
#
_symmetry.space_group_name_H-M   'P 1'
#
loop_
_entity.id
_entity.type
_entity.pdbx_description
1 polymer ?
#
loop_
_entity_poly.entity_id
_entity_poly.type
_entity_poly.pdbx_seq_one_letter_code
_entity_poly.pdbx_strand_id
1 'polypeptide(L)'
;MVDIDNPADSKWISSSVDDSLQIGDSQIKFISPNDDGFEQDSDLIEDITDAVVTGLSDYCRKSNISKIVLGLSGGIDSAVAACVAAEAVGPENVLGIAMPSRFSSQHSLVDAKYTAEALGIEFLIESIDQLHSTLDSQIGAMLESGNDVATENIQSR
;
A
#
# COMPACT_ATOMS: atom_id res chain seq x y z
N MET A 1 -24.47 16.53 -10.16
CA MET A 1 -24.40 15.14 -9.69
C MET A 1 -24.09 14.30 -10.92
N VAL A 2 -22.85 13.80 -11.01
CA VAL A 2 -22.40 13.00 -12.18
C VAL A 2 -22.92 11.59 -11.96
N ASP A 3 -23.64 11.07 -12.97
CA ASP A 3 -24.16 9.70 -12.95
C ASP A 3 -23.04 8.76 -13.40
N ILE A 4 -22.44 8.06 -12.43
CA ILE A 4 -21.29 7.16 -12.63
C ILE A 4 -21.67 5.91 -13.45
N ASP A 5 -22.95 5.61 -13.61
CA ASP A 5 -23.45 4.45 -14.35
C ASP A 5 -23.79 4.78 -15.81
N ASN A 6 -23.62 6.03 -16.26
CA ASN A 6 -23.87 6.42 -17.64
C ASN A 6 -22.60 6.32 -18.49
N PRO A 7 -22.51 5.38 -19.44
CA PRO A 7 -21.33 5.21 -20.30
C PRO A 7 -21.02 6.44 -21.19
N ALA A 8 -21.93 7.41 -21.28
CA ALA A 8 -21.69 8.67 -21.98
C ALA A 8 -20.86 9.65 -21.16
N ASP A 9 -20.87 9.54 -19.82
CA ASP A 9 -20.12 10.41 -18.92
C ASP A 9 -18.66 9.98 -18.75
N SER A 10 -18.32 8.76 -19.19
CA SER A 10 -16.94 8.27 -19.18
C SER A 10 -16.07 8.84 -20.32
N LYS A 11 -16.67 9.56 -21.27
CA LYS A 11 -15.97 10.13 -22.43
C LYS A 11 -15.06 11.30 -22.11
N TRP A 12 -15.24 11.96 -20.97
CA TRP A 12 -14.34 13.07 -20.60
C TRP A 12 -12.99 12.60 -20.05
N ILE A 13 -12.86 11.29 -19.75
CA ILE A 13 -11.58 10.70 -19.32
C ILE A 13 -10.69 10.34 -20.52
N SER A 14 -11.26 10.28 -21.75
CA SER A 14 -10.55 9.80 -22.94
C SER A 14 -10.11 10.87 -23.93
N SER A 15 -10.46 12.15 -23.73
CA SER A 15 -10.09 13.22 -24.65
C SER A 15 -9.11 14.18 -24.01
N SER A 16 -7.83 14.05 -24.40
CA SER A 16 -6.74 15.02 -24.18
C SER A 16 -6.43 15.34 -22.73
N VAL A 17 -6.10 14.32 -21.93
CA VAL A 17 -5.09 14.55 -20.91
C VAL A 17 -3.78 14.65 -21.70
N ASP A 18 -3.27 15.87 -21.84
CA ASP A 18 -1.88 16.09 -22.21
C ASP A 18 -1.09 15.28 -21.18
N ASP A 19 -0.38 14.22 -21.64
CA ASP A 19 0.37 13.28 -20.78
C ASP A 19 1.54 13.99 -20.08
N SER A 20 1.51 15.30 -19.98
CA SER A 20 2.54 16.12 -19.35
C SER A 20 1.94 17.20 -18.46
N LEU A 21 2.43 17.28 -17.23
CA LEU A 21 2.18 18.40 -16.33
C LEU A 21 3.37 19.36 -16.36
N GLN A 22 3.12 20.63 -16.62
CA GLN A 22 4.15 21.66 -16.60
C GLN A 22 4.21 22.30 -15.20
N ILE A 23 5.34 22.13 -14.50
CA ILE A 23 5.60 22.76 -13.21
C ILE A 23 6.83 23.66 -13.38
N GLY A 24 6.61 24.97 -13.49
CA GLY A 24 7.67 25.91 -13.84
C GLY A 24 8.24 25.63 -15.23
N ASP A 25 9.56 25.48 -15.32
CA ASP A 25 10.25 25.16 -16.58
C ASP A 25 10.40 23.64 -16.82
N SER A 26 9.91 22.81 -15.88
CA SER A 26 10.00 21.36 -15.96
C SER A 26 8.71 20.74 -16.48
N GLN A 27 8.83 19.81 -17.42
CA GLN A 27 7.73 19.05 -17.99
C GLN A 27 7.73 17.64 -17.40
N ILE A 28 6.72 17.30 -16.62
CA ILE A 28 6.53 15.93 -16.09
C ILE A 28 5.63 15.18 -17.06
N LYS A 29 6.16 14.18 -17.74
CA LYS A 29 5.41 13.31 -18.64
C LYS A 29 4.84 12.14 -17.82
N PHE A 30 3.54 11.93 -17.86
CA PHE A 30 2.93 10.73 -17.30
C PHE A 30 3.19 9.54 -18.23
N ILE A 31 3.84 8.50 -17.71
CA ILE A 31 4.11 7.27 -18.44
C ILE A 31 2.91 6.36 -18.25
N SER A 32 2.25 6.00 -19.35
CA SER A 32 1.16 5.00 -19.31
C SER A 32 1.73 3.62 -19.01
N PRO A 33 1.06 2.79 -18.16
CA PRO A 33 1.49 1.42 -17.89
C PRO A 33 1.55 0.50 -19.12
N ASN A 34 0.99 0.92 -20.25
CA ASN A 34 0.98 0.19 -21.51
C ASN A 34 2.02 0.68 -22.51
N ASP A 35 2.91 1.61 -22.13
CA ASP A 35 4.04 1.98 -22.97
C ASP A 35 5.09 0.87 -22.84
N ASP A 36 5.23 0.07 -23.92
CA ASP A 36 6.19 -1.04 -24.03
C ASP A 36 7.66 -0.58 -23.99
N GLY A 37 7.91 0.67 -23.67
CA GLY A 37 9.19 1.34 -23.52
C GLY A 37 9.67 1.49 -22.08
N PHE A 38 9.29 0.62 -21.15
CA PHE A 38 9.97 0.48 -19.86
C PHE A 38 11.34 -0.19 -20.08
N GLU A 39 12.20 0.42 -20.90
CA GLU A 39 13.62 0.28 -20.67
C GLU A 39 13.86 0.85 -19.27
N GLN A 40 14.40 0.01 -18.39
CA GLN A 40 14.74 0.34 -17.01
C GLN A 40 15.66 1.57 -17.02
N ASP A 41 15.06 2.76 -17.04
CA ASP A 41 15.78 3.97 -16.77
C ASP A 41 15.97 3.98 -15.24
N SER A 42 17.12 3.45 -14.80
CA SER A 42 17.49 3.38 -13.38
C SER A 42 17.42 4.76 -12.73
N ASP A 43 17.77 5.78 -13.50
CA ASP A 43 17.79 7.17 -13.06
C ASP A 43 16.38 7.69 -12.78
N LEU A 44 15.40 7.30 -13.61
CA LEU A 44 13.99 7.64 -13.37
C LEU A 44 13.42 6.95 -12.12
N ILE A 45 13.77 5.69 -11.88
CA ILE A 45 13.32 4.97 -10.68
C ILE A 45 13.92 5.59 -9.43
N GLU A 46 15.18 5.98 -9.46
CA GLU A 46 15.87 6.67 -8.38
C GLU A 46 15.21 8.02 -8.09
N ASP A 47 14.98 8.85 -9.12
CA ASP A 47 14.29 10.13 -9.00
C ASP A 47 12.89 10.01 -8.39
N ILE A 48 12.11 9.00 -8.81
CA ILE A 48 10.77 8.73 -8.26
C ILE A 48 10.88 8.32 -6.79
N THR A 49 11.82 7.45 -6.45
CA THR A 49 12.05 6.99 -5.08
C THR A 49 12.41 8.16 -4.18
N ASP A 50 13.35 8.99 -4.59
CA ASP A 50 13.78 10.19 -3.86
C ASP A 50 12.63 11.19 -3.68
N ALA A 51 11.80 11.38 -4.68
CA ALA A 51 10.63 12.24 -4.59
C ALA A 51 9.62 11.74 -3.56
N VAL A 52 9.34 10.42 -3.54
CA VAL A 52 8.41 9.80 -2.58
C VAL A 52 8.96 9.86 -1.16
N VAL A 53 10.22 9.51 -0.97
CA VAL A 53 10.90 9.57 0.34
C VAL A 53 10.92 11.00 0.87
N THR A 54 11.31 11.97 0.05
CA THR A 54 11.31 13.40 0.41
C THR A 54 9.92 13.87 0.79
N GLY A 55 8.91 13.51 0.00
CA GLY A 55 7.50 13.87 0.27
C GLY A 55 7.01 13.33 1.61
N LEU A 56 7.29 12.05 1.90
CA LEU A 56 6.92 11.43 3.17
C LEU A 56 7.67 12.06 4.36
N SER A 57 8.97 12.28 4.23
CA SER A 57 9.80 12.92 5.26
C SER A 57 9.30 14.32 5.58
N ASP A 58 9.01 15.13 4.57
CA ASP A 58 8.46 16.48 4.72
C ASP A 58 7.08 16.48 5.37
N TYR A 59 6.22 15.53 4.98
CA TYR A 59 4.90 15.35 5.59
C TYR A 59 5.02 15.02 7.08
N CYS A 60 5.84 14.04 7.43
CA CYS A 60 6.08 13.64 8.82
C CYS A 60 6.61 14.80 9.64
N ARG A 61 7.61 15.51 9.14
CA ARG A 61 8.19 16.67 9.80
C ARG A 61 7.18 17.79 10.04
N LYS A 62 6.38 18.15 9.02
CA LYS A 62 5.36 19.21 9.11
C LYS A 62 4.19 18.84 10.00
N SER A 63 3.85 17.55 10.07
CA SER A 63 2.78 17.02 10.90
C SER A 63 3.22 16.59 12.30
N ASN A 64 4.51 16.79 12.64
CA ASN A 64 5.11 16.37 13.91
C ASN A 64 4.95 14.87 14.19
N ILE A 65 5.01 14.05 13.14
CA ILE A 65 4.99 12.60 13.21
C ILE A 65 6.43 12.10 13.34
N SER A 66 6.75 11.46 14.47
CA SER A 66 8.08 10.95 14.76
C SER A 66 8.24 9.46 14.53
N LYS A 67 7.14 8.71 14.43
CA LYS A 67 7.15 7.26 14.24
C LYS A 67 6.11 6.83 13.21
N ILE A 68 6.46 5.82 12.42
CA ILE A 68 5.56 5.19 11.45
C ILE A 68 5.30 3.75 11.87
N VAL A 69 4.05 3.34 11.80
CA VAL A 69 3.62 1.95 12.00
C VAL A 69 2.97 1.46 10.72
N LEU A 70 3.34 0.28 10.26
CA LEU A 70 2.76 -0.30 9.05
C LEU A 70 2.58 -1.82 9.16
N GLY A 71 1.59 -2.34 8.45
CA GLY A 71 1.40 -3.78 8.30
C GLY A 71 2.42 -4.38 7.33
N LEU A 72 3.14 -5.43 7.75
CA LEU A 72 4.00 -6.22 6.88
C LEU A 72 3.32 -7.55 6.56
N SER A 73 2.87 -7.69 5.31
CA SER A 73 2.15 -8.88 4.84
C SER A 73 3.07 -9.97 4.26
N GLY A 74 4.35 -9.64 4.02
CA GLY A 74 5.26 -10.46 3.22
C GLY A 74 5.09 -10.26 1.72
N GLY A 75 4.17 -9.40 1.27
CA GLY A 75 4.04 -9.00 -0.13
C GLY A 75 4.92 -7.80 -0.47
N ILE A 76 5.21 -7.66 -1.78
CA ILE A 76 6.11 -6.63 -2.30
C ILE A 76 5.65 -5.21 -1.96
N ASP A 77 4.34 -4.93 -2.01
CA ASP A 77 3.80 -3.61 -1.74
C ASP A 77 4.10 -3.15 -0.32
N SER A 78 3.91 -4.04 0.67
CA SER A 78 4.22 -3.75 2.08
C SER A 78 5.73 -3.61 2.32
N ALA A 79 6.55 -4.38 1.58
CA ALA A 79 8.00 -4.28 1.64
C ALA A 79 8.49 -2.93 1.10
N VAL A 80 7.98 -2.50 -0.06
CA VAL A 80 8.30 -1.18 -0.65
C VAL A 80 7.86 -0.05 0.28
N ALA A 81 6.66 -0.14 0.86
CA ALA A 81 6.18 0.85 1.82
C ALA A 81 7.09 0.94 3.06
N ALA A 82 7.59 -0.20 3.55
CA ALA A 82 8.53 -0.24 4.67
C ALA A 82 9.90 0.36 4.30
N CYS A 83 10.42 0.10 3.09
CA CYS A 83 11.64 0.72 2.58
C CYS A 83 11.52 2.26 2.58
N VAL A 84 10.45 2.77 1.95
CA VAL A 84 10.21 4.22 1.87
C VAL A 84 10.05 4.83 3.26
N ALA A 85 9.37 4.15 4.19
CA ALA A 85 9.21 4.63 5.56
C ALA A 85 10.56 4.68 6.30
N ALA A 86 11.37 3.62 6.20
CA ALA A 86 12.68 3.55 6.84
C ALA A 86 13.65 4.62 6.32
N GLU A 87 13.62 4.87 5.01
CA GLU A 87 14.43 5.92 4.37
C GLU A 87 13.96 7.32 4.80
N ALA A 88 12.65 7.54 4.92
CA ALA A 88 12.08 8.85 5.20
C ALA A 88 12.25 9.32 6.65
N VAL A 89 12.17 8.43 7.65
CA VAL A 89 12.17 8.79 9.07
C VAL A 89 13.26 8.10 9.90
N GLY A 90 14.04 7.23 9.28
CA GLY A 90 15.04 6.38 9.94
C GLY A 90 14.43 5.04 10.41
N PRO A 91 15.15 3.91 10.26
CA PRO A 91 14.66 2.58 10.60
C PRO A 91 14.25 2.43 12.06
N GLU A 92 14.92 3.12 12.97
CA GLU A 92 14.62 3.14 14.41
C GLU A 92 13.26 3.77 14.76
N ASN A 93 12.67 4.48 13.79
CA ASN A 93 11.37 5.14 13.92
C ASN A 93 10.25 4.40 13.18
N VAL A 94 10.52 3.20 12.69
CA VAL A 94 9.54 2.39 11.95
C VAL A 94 9.25 1.09 12.68
N LEU A 95 7.96 0.79 12.84
CA LEU A 95 7.46 -0.46 13.40
C LEU A 95 6.67 -1.22 12.33
N GLY A 96 7.17 -2.37 11.92
CA GLY A 96 6.45 -3.33 11.08
C GLY A 96 5.64 -4.31 11.93
N ILE A 97 4.39 -4.54 11.61
CA ILE A 97 3.53 -5.49 12.30
C ILE A 97 3.02 -6.53 11.31
N ALA A 98 3.36 -7.79 11.53
CA ALA A 98 2.69 -8.89 10.84
C ALA A 98 1.46 -9.31 11.63
N MET A 99 0.32 -9.42 10.95
CA MET A 99 -0.98 -9.76 11.54
C MET A 99 -1.49 -11.09 10.96
N PRO A 100 -0.84 -12.22 11.29
CA PRO A 100 -1.26 -13.49 10.74
C PRO A 100 -2.64 -13.91 11.26
N SER A 101 -3.40 -14.51 10.35
CA SER A 101 -4.64 -15.23 10.65
C SER A 101 -4.48 -16.70 10.27
N ARG A 102 -5.49 -17.52 10.57
CA ARG A 102 -5.57 -18.94 10.14
C ARG A 102 -5.46 -19.12 8.61
N PHE A 103 -5.65 -18.05 7.84
CA PHE A 103 -5.56 -18.06 6.38
C PHE A 103 -4.18 -17.62 5.87
N SER A 104 -3.34 -17.07 6.75
CA SER A 104 -2.02 -16.56 6.36
C SER A 104 -1.05 -17.71 6.11
N SER A 105 -0.25 -17.59 5.04
CA SER A 105 0.78 -18.55 4.75
C SER A 105 2.00 -18.39 5.69
N GLN A 106 2.69 -19.46 5.99
CA GLN A 106 3.95 -19.39 6.75
C GLN A 106 5.04 -18.64 5.97
N HIS A 107 5.04 -18.73 4.63
CA HIS A 107 5.98 -18.02 3.79
C HIS A 107 5.84 -16.51 3.94
N SER A 108 4.61 -15.99 3.93
CA SER A 108 4.36 -14.56 4.11
C SER A 108 4.94 -14.02 5.41
N LEU A 109 4.86 -14.79 6.49
CA LEU A 109 5.42 -14.40 7.79
C LEU A 109 6.95 -14.38 7.78
N VAL A 110 7.56 -15.37 7.11
CA VAL A 110 9.03 -15.43 6.94
C VAL A 110 9.52 -14.26 6.11
N ASP A 111 8.83 -13.95 5.01
CA ASP A 111 9.19 -12.84 4.11
C ASP A 111 9.02 -11.49 4.79
N ALA A 112 7.95 -11.31 5.57
CA ALA A 112 7.74 -10.09 6.38
C ALA A 112 8.87 -9.90 7.40
N LYS A 113 9.24 -10.97 8.11
CA LYS A 113 10.34 -10.93 9.06
C LYS A 113 11.68 -10.61 8.39
N TYR A 114 11.97 -11.26 7.26
CA TYR A 114 13.19 -11.01 6.49
C TYR A 114 13.26 -9.55 6.03
N THR A 115 12.16 -8.99 5.54
CA THR A 115 12.07 -7.58 5.16
C THR A 115 12.41 -6.67 6.33
N ALA A 116 11.81 -6.90 7.50
CA ALA A 116 12.07 -6.09 8.69
C ALA A 116 13.53 -6.18 9.15
N GLU A 117 14.12 -7.38 9.17
CA GLU A 117 15.52 -7.60 9.52
C GLU A 117 16.47 -6.93 8.53
N ALA A 118 16.19 -7.01 7.22
CA ALA A 118 17.00 -6.39 6.18
C ALA A 118 17.00 -4.86 6.27
N LEU A 119 15.86 -4.28 6.65
CA LEU A 119 15.70 -2.83 6.83
C LEU A 119 16.16 -2.32 8.19
N GLY A 120 16.38 -3.22 9.16
CA GLY A 120 16.73 -2.84 10.53
C GLY A 120 15.60 -2.15 11.30
N ILE A 121 14.34 -2.39 10.92
CA ILE A 121 13.16 -1.85 11.61
C ILE A 121 12.69 -2.76 12.74
N GLU A 122 11.98 -2.20 13.71
CA GLU A 122 11.30 -2.99 14.74
C GLU A 122 10.18 -3.83 14.12
N PHE A 123 10.04 -5.09 14.60
CA PHE A 123 9.07 -6.03 14.04
C PHE A 123 8.29 -6.74 15.13
N LEU A 124 6.96 -6.72 15.01
CA LEU A 124 6.05 -7.44 15.88
C LEU A 124 5.18 -8.42 15.08
N ILE A 125 4.80 -9.50 15.75
CA ILE A 125 3.84 -10.46 15.22
C ILE A 125 2.65 -10.48 16.17
N GLU A 126 1.47 -10.10 15.66
CA GLU A 126 0.23 -10.05 16.45
C GLU A 126 -0.89 -10.78 15.70
N SER A 127 -1.31 -11.92 16.21
CA SER A 127 -2.36 -12.72 15.55
C SER A 127 -3.72 -12.04 15.64
N ILE A 128 -4.42 -11.97 14.51
CA ILE A 128 -5.79 -11.44 14.42
C ILE A 128 -6.87 -12.53 14.47
N ASP A 129 -6.52 -13.79 14.72
CA ASP A 129 -7.47 -14.92 14.74
C ASP A 129 -8.61 -14.72 15.73
N GLN A 130 -8.32 -14.16 16.90
CA GLN A 130 -9.32 -13.93 17.93
C GLN A 130 -10.33 -12.84 17.50
N LEU A 131 -9.86 -11.80 16.80
CA LEU A 131 -10.72 -10.77 16.23
C LEU A 131 -11.59 -11.35 15.13
N HIS A 132 -11.02 -12.15 14.22
CA HIS A 132 -11.78 -12.87 13.19
C HIS A 132 -12.86 -13.77 13.78
N SER A 133 -12.52 -14.56 14.79
CA SER A 133 -13.47 -15.48 15.44
C SER A 133 -14.62 -14.71 16.11
N THR A 134 -14.33 -13.56 16.70
CA THR A 134 -15.35 -12.71 17.31
C THR A 134 -16.27 -12.10 16.26
N LEU A 135 -15.72 -11.59 15.16
CA LEU A 135 -16.49 -11.08 14.03
C LEU A 135 -17.35 -12.18 13.40
N ASP A 136 -16.78 -13.34 13.13
CA ASP A 136 -17.49 -14.49 12.57
C ASP A 136 -18.68 -14.89 13.46
N SER A 137 -18.50 -14.89 14.79
CA SER A 137 -19.57 -15.25 15.73
C SER A 137 -20.71 -14.22 15.80
N GLN A 138 -20.39 -12.94 15.65
CA GLN A 138 -21.37 -11.85 15.72
C GLN A 138 -22.08 -11.61 14.40
N ILE A 139 -21.36 -11.66 13.30
CA ILE A 139 -21.88 -11.35 11.96
C ILE A 139 -22.40 -12.62 11.27
N GLY A 140 -21.80 -13.79 11.53
CA GLY A 140 -22.26 -15.07 10.99
C GLY A 140 -23.71 -15.37 11.35
N ALA A 141 -24.11 -15.04 12.60
CA ALA A 141 -25.49 -15.17 13.04
C ALA A 141 -26.46 -14.22 12.29
N MET A 142 -25.97 -13.11 11.74
CA MET A 142 -26.75 -12.16 10.94
C MET A 142 -26.81 -12.53 9.46
N LEU A 143 -25.81 -13.29 8.96
CA LEU A 143 -25.66 -13.69 7.57
C LEU A 143 -26.25 -15.08 7.30
N GLU A 144 -27.20 -15.57 8.09
CA GLU A 144 -27.85 -16.90 7.94
C GLU A 144 -28.48 -17.18 6.55
N SER A 145 -28.25 -16.35 5.57
CA SER A 145 -28.61 -16.58 4.17
C SER A 145 -27.43 -16.39 3.23
N GLY A 146 -26.52 -17.36 3.26
CA GLY A 146 -25.83 -17.90 2.08
C GLY A 146 -25.16 -16.93 1.12
N ASN A 147 -24.44 -15.91 1.57
CA ASN A 147 -23.63 -15.08 0.68
C ASN A 147 -22.15 -15.27 0.99
N ASP A 148 -21.51 -16.22 0.30
CA ASP A 148 -20.07 -16.52 0.39
C ASP A 148 -19.20 -15.27 0.22
N VAL A 149 -19.63 -14.31 -0.63
CA VAL A 149 -18.94 -13.04 -0.89
C VAL A 149 -18.81 -12.15 0.35
N ALA A 150 -19.80 -12.15 1.25
CA ALA A 150 -19.74 -11.36 2.49
C ALA A 150 -18.71 -11.95 3.46
N THR A 151 -18.60 -13.27 3.52
CA THR A 151 -17.61 -13.98 4.33
C THR A 151 -16.19 -13.75 3.81
N GLU A 152 -15.98 -13.82 2.50
CA GLU A 152 -14.69 -13.51 1.86
C GLU A 152 -14.26 -12.06 2.14
N ASN A 153 -15.17 -11.10 2.08
CA ASN A 153 -14.87 -9.70 2.38
C ASN A 153 -14.48 -9.46 3.83
N ILE A 154 -15.02 -10.22 4.79
CA ILE A 154 -14.62 -10.15 6.19
C ILE A 154 -13.20 -10.72 6.37
N GLN A 155 -12.86 -11.77 5.64
CA GLN A 155 -11.55 -12.40 5.69
C GLN A 155 -10.44 -11.58 5.03
N SER A 156 -10.78 -10.74 4.04
CA SER A 156 -9.82 -9.94 3.26
C SER A 156 -9.49 -8.59 3.90
N ARG A 157 -10.18 -8.20 4.95
CA ARG A 157 -10.02 -6.91 5.64
C ARG A 157 -9.60 -7.09 7.08
#